data_cdd3df33bd29d21368cab5e9ed8706dd
#
_entry.id   cdd3df33bd29d21368cab5e9ed8706dd
#
_cell.length_a   1.000
_cell.length_b   1.000
_cell.length_c   1.000
_cell.angle_alpha   90.00
_cell.angle_beta   90.00
_cell.angle_gamma   90.00
#
_symmetry.space_group_name_H-M   'P 1'
#
loop_
_entity.id
_entity.type
_entity.pdbx_description
1 polymer ?
#
loop_
_entity_poly.entity_id
_entity_poly.type
_entity_poly.pdbx_seq_one_letter_code
_entity_poly.pdbx_strand_id
1 'polypeptide(L)'
;TMAGTGRDEAMTTSSEVEVPVPPGVAFSVFTDELDLWWVRGPINHFSGGRMRAMRCEPEVGGRLLEVYDEAGDDVLELARVTAWEPGRRLALESSLDDVATEVTFEPVGEGTRVRVVATVPVGGRDAGGTVWARVVPKWFGPWVRQRDEAPRSVRDIARLGLTVRYERPAAAARWLADVFGFDTPDSLPRGEDPLPHTDYGHPWLELRAGGASVVIEPLPDGESARRGGDRDLPWVYVDDVEAVHRRVRERAGEAAAGTLGSPWGLP
;
A
#
# COMPACT_ATOMS: atom_id res chain seq x y z
N THR A 1 12.13 24.16 31.34
CA THR A 1 11.34 24.65 30.22
C THR A 1 11.92 24.02 28.97
N MET A 2 11.31 22.92 28.54
CA MET A 2 11.67 22.26 27.27
C MET A 2 10.84 22.94 26.19
N ALA A 3 11.50 23.76 25.35
CA ALA A 3 10.88 24.37 24.18
C ALA A 3 10.58 23.27 23.15
N GLY A 4 9.31 23.03 22.88
CA GLY A 4 8.87 22.24 21.75
C GLY A 4 9.30 22.95 20.48
N THR A 5 10.11 22.27 19.65
CA THR A 5 10.36 22.68 18.26
C THR A 5 9.06 22.50 17.50
N GLY A 6 8.25 23.58 17.45
CA GLY A 6 7.12 23.70 16.52
C GLY A 6 7.68 23.56 15.09
N ARG A 7 7.00 22.82 14.25
CA ARG A 7 7.26 22.83 12.80
C ARG A 7 6.89 24.22 12.29
N ASP A 8 7.89 24.99 11.89
CA ASP A 8 7.71 26.35 11.37
C ASP A 8 7.36 26.39 9.88
N GLU A 9 7.25 25.21 9.21
CA GLU A 9 6.95 25.10 7.80
C GLU A 9 5.83 24.07 7.54
N ALA A 10 5.04 24.32 6.50
CA ALA A 10 4.05 23.36 6.01
C ALA A 10 4.76 22.10 5.53
N MET A 11 4.24 20.93 5.89
CA MET A 11 4.77 19.64 5.43
C MET A 11 4.08 19.25 4.12
N THR A 12 4.87 18.93 3.11
CA THR A 12 4.37 18.44 1.82
C THR A 12 4.97 17.08 1.50
N THR A 13 4.12 16.13 1.15
CA THR A 13 4.52 14.80 0.68
C THR A 13 3.97 14.63 -0.74
N SER A 14 4.77 14.09 -1.64
CA SER A 14 4.32 13.85 -3.01
C SER A 14 4.88 12.56 -3.58
N SER A 15 4.15 11.99 -4.52
CA SER A 15 4.61 10.91 -5.38
C SER A 15 3.96 11.00 -6.75
N GLU A 16 4.51 10.28 -7.72
CA GLU A 16 3.97 10.24 -9.08
C GLU A 16 4.17 8.87 -9.71
N VAL A 17 3.34 8.57 -10.71
CA VAL A 17 3.45 7.37 -11.53
C VAL A 17 3.02 7.68 -12.95
N GLU A 18 3.71 7.08 -13.92
CA GLU A 18 3.27 7.10 -15.32
C GLU A 18 2.47 5.84 -15.65
N VAL A 19 1.33 6.05 -16.29
CA VAL A 19 0.42 4.98 -16.70
C VAL A 19 0.13 5.04 -18.18
N PRO A 20 -0.01 3.87 -18.88
CA PRO A 20 -0.13 3.81 -20.34
C PRO A 20 -1.58 4.02 -20.83
N VAL A 21 -2.26 5.03 -20.29
CA VAL A 21 -3.64 5.39 -20.69
C VAL A 21 -3.79 6.90 -20.75
N PRO A 22 -4.69 7.45 -21.60
CA PRO A 22 -4.95 8.88 -21.69
C PRO A 22 -5.46 9.50 -20.37
N PRO A 23 -5.27 10.82 -20.13
CA PRO A 23 -5.64 11.48 -18.87
C PRO A 23 -7.10 11.29 -18.44
N GLY A 24 -8.04 11.32 -19.38
CA GLY A 24 -9.45 11.08 -19.08
C GLY A 24 -9.71 9.67 -18.57
N VAL A 25 -9.04 8.66 -19.16
CA VAL A 25 -9.13 7.27 -18.71
C VAL A 25 -8.44 7.11 -17.35
N ALA A 26 -7.25 7.69 -17.17
CA ALA A 26 -6.55 7.65 -15.89
C ALA A 26 -7.38 8.25 -14.76
N PHE A 27 -8.06 9.38 -15.01
CA PHE A 27 -8.98 10.03 -14.07
C PHE A 27 -10.15 9.12 -13.70
N SER A 28 -10.86 8.57 -14.70
CA SER A 28 -11.98 7.65 -14.45
C SER A 28 -11.54 6.41 -13.69
N VAL A 29 -10.43 5.79 -14.06
CA VAL A 29 -9.89 4.64 -13.30
C VAL A 29 -9.55 5.04 -11.86
N PHE A 30 -8.98 6.24 -11.68
CA PHE A 30 -8.61 6.71 -10.34
C PHE A 30 -9.82 6.88 -9.43
N THR A 31 -10.92 7.42 -9.96
CA THR A 31 -12.13 7.76 -9.20
C THR A 31 -13.16 6.64 -9.17
N ASP A 32 -13.51 6.08 -10.33
CA ASP A 32 -14.63 5.12 -10.45
C ASP A 32 -14.22 3.71 -10.03
N GLU A 33 -12.92 3.37 -10.20
CA GLU A 33 -12.36 2.08 -9.80
C GLU A 33 -11.60 2.15 -8.46
N LEU A 34 -11.80 3.22 -7.67
CA LEU A 34 -11.09 3.44 -6.40
C LEU A 34 -11.13 2.21 -5.49
N ASP A 35 -12.28 1.61 -5.32
CA ASP A 35 -12.47 0.42 -4.48
C ASP A 35 -11.73 -0.82 -5.00
N LEU A 36 -11.37 -0.86 -6.28
CA LEU A 36 -10.67 -1.98 -6.90
C LEU A 36 -9.14 -1.84 -6.78
N TRP A 37 -8.61 -0.62 -6.85
CA TRP A 37 -7.17 -0.41 -6.76
C TRP A 37 -6.68 -0.03 -5.36
N TRP A 38 -7.54 0.50 -4.49
CA TRP A 38 -7.18 0.76 -3.10
C TRP A 38 -7.02 -0.56 -2.35
N VAL A 39 -5.82 -0.80 -1.81
CA VAL A 39 -5.50 -2.07 -1.14
C VAL A 39 -6.26 -2.21 0.17
N ARG A 40 -7.04 -3.26 0.27
CA ARG A 40 -7.76 -3.60 1.49
C ARG A 40 -6.80 -4.16 2.54
N GLY A 41 -7.02 -3.79 3.78
CA GLY A 41 -6.22 -4.28 4.90
C GLY A 41 -6.43 -3.45 6.16
N PRO A 42 -6.04 -3.97 7.32
CA PRO A 42 -6.30 -3.32 8.61
C PRO A 42 -5.55 -1.99 8.77
N ILE A 43 -4.45 -1.81 8.05
CA ILE A 43 -3.64 -0.58 8.09
C ILE A 43 -4.02 0.43 7.01
N ASN A 44 -4.86 0.05 6.05
CA ASN A 44 -5.21 0.88 4.89
C ASN A 44 -6.62 1.48 5.01
N HIS A 45 -7.32 1.21 6.10
CA HIS A 45 -8.68 1.66 6.38
C HIS A 45 -8.84 1.96 7.86
N PHE A 46 -9.70 2.92 8.18
CA PHE A 46 -10.00 3.29 9.58
C PHE A 46 -10.75 2.17 10.31
N SER A 47 -11.58 1.42 9.60
CA SER A 47 -12.29 0.27 10.16
C SER A 47 -12.18 -0.94 9.22
N GLY A 48 -10.95 -1.41 9.01
CA GLY A 48 -10.61 -2.44 8.03
C GLY A 48 -11.44 -3.73 8.13
N GLY A 49 -11.79 -4.15 9.35
CA GLY A 49 -12.64 -5.35 9.56
C GLY A 49 -14.12 -5.16 9.16
N ARG A 50 -14.58 -3.93 9.01
CA ARG A 50 -15.96 -3.59 8.62
C ARG A 50 -16.08 -3.07 7.20
N MET A 51 -14.98 -2.58 6.62
CA MET A 51 -14.97 -1.92 5.33
C MET A 51 -15.52 -2.83 4.22
N ARG A 52 -16.50 -2.31 3.49
CA ARG A 52 -17.16 -2.97 2.34
C ARG A 52 -16.70 -2.38 1.03
N ALA A 53 -16.62 -1.04 0.95
CA ALA A 53 -16.25 -0.34 -0.26
C ALA A 53 -15.61 1.03 0.03
N MET A 54 -14.80 1.49 -0.93
CA MET A 54 -14.36 2.88 -1.05
C MET A 54 -15.18 3.56 -2.12
N ARG A 55 -15.66 4.77 -1.87
CA ARG A 55 -16.47 5.52 -2.84
C ARG A 55 -16.06 6.98 -2.88
N CYS A 56 -15.93 7.51 -4.09
CA CYS A 56 -15.75 8.94 -4.35
C CYS A 56 -16.99 9.46 -5.09
N GLU A 57 -17.67 10.45 -4.52
CA GLU A 57 -18.80 11.09 -5.16
C GLU A 57 -18.31 12.07 -6.25
N PRO A 58 -18.83 12.00 -7.50
CA PRO A 58 -18.21 12.60 -8.68
C PRO A 58 -18.57 14.08 -8.90
N GLU A 59 -18.44 14.91 -7.89
CA GLU A 59 -18.73 16.35 -7.99
C GLU A 59 -17.95 17.17 -6.94
N VAL A 60 -17.84 18.47 -7.16
CA VAL A 60 -17.36 19.41 -6.14
C VAL A 60 -18.34 19.45 -4.97
N GLY A 61 -17.84 19.31 -3.75
CA GLY A 61 -18.63 19.13 -2.53
C GLY A 61 -18.99 17.66 -2.27
N GLY A 62 -18.77 16.77 -3.22
CA GLY A 62 -18.88 15.33 -3.05
C GLY A 62 -17.91 14.79 -1.99
N ARG A 63 -18.15 13.58 -1.55
CA ARG A 63 -17.42 12.96 -0.43
C ARG A 63 -16.56 11.80 -0.89
N LEU A 64 -15.43 11.63 -0.23
CA LEU A 64 -14.65 10.39 -0.26
C LEU A 64 -15.02 9.58 0.98
N LEU A 65 -15.47 8.34 0.80
CA LEU A 65 -16.09 7.54 1.86
C LEU A 65 -15.46 6.16 2.01
N GLU A 66 -15.30 5.72 3.27
CA GLU A 66 -15.34 4.30 3.61
C GLU A 66 -16.78 3.90 3.90
N VAL A 67 -17.24 2.84 3.25
CA VAL A 67 -18.61 2.29 3.37
C VAL A 67 -18.54 1.00 4.18
N TYR A 68 -19.40 0.87 5.20
CA TYR A 68 -19.35 -0.24 6.16
C TYR A 68 -20.53 -1.19 6.07
N ASP A 69 -21.57 -0.86 5.34
CA ASP A 69 -22.75 -1.71 5.12
C ASP A 69 -23.12 -1.84 3.64
N GLU A 70 -24.00 -2.77 3.32
CA GLU A 70 -24.44 -3.00 1.93
C GLU A 70 -25.39 -1.90 1.43
N ALA A 71 -26.13 -1.25 2.32
CA ALA A 71 -27.05 -0.17 1.97
C ALA A 71 -26.31 1.13 1.65
N GLY A 72 -25.09 1.28 2.20
CA GLY A 72 -24.26 2.47 2.04
C GLY A 72 -24.66 3.63 2.95
N ASP A 73 -25.35 3.34 4.04
CA ASP A 73 -25.82 4.31 5.03
C ASP A 73 -24.81 4.47 6.19
N ASP A 74 -24.13 3.38 6.57
CA ASP A 74 -23.06 3.41 7.57
C ASP A 74 -21.73 3.72 6.85
N VAL A 75 -21.29 4.97 6.95
CA VAL A 75 -20.11 5.48 6.24
C VAL A 75 -19.23 6.34 7.13
N LEU A 76 -17.93 6.35 6.83
CA LEU A 76 -17.00 7.35 7.33
C LEU A 76 -16.60 8.29 6.20
N GLU A 77 -16.85 9.58 6.37
CA GLU A 77 -16.34 10.61 5.45
C GLU A 77 -14.86 10.83 5.71
N LEU A 78 -14.03 10.50 4.72
CA LEU A 78 -12.58 10.68 4.78
C LEU A 78 -12.17 12.07 4.32
N ALA A 79 -12.82 12.59 3.28
CA ALA A 79 -12.51 13.88 2.69
C ALA A 79 -13.70 14.45 1.88
N ARG A 80 -13.62 15.73 1.57
CA ARG A 80 -14.50 16.43 0.61
C ARG A 80 -13.76 16.80 -0.64
N VAL A 81 -14.44 16.65 -1.77
CA VAL A 81 -13.96 17.07 -3.08
C VAL A 81 -14.04 18.59 -3.18
N THR A 82 -12.90 19.24 -3.37
CA THR A 82 -12.82 20.71 -3.55
C THR A 82 -12.56 21.10 -5.00
N ALA A 83 -12.06 20.16 -5.84
CA ALA A 83 -12.00 20.29 -7.29
C ALA A 83 -12.28 18.96 -7.97
N TRP A 84 -13.09 18.99 -9.03
CA TRP A 84 -13.42 17.87 -9.88
C TRP A 84 -13.29 18.28 -11.34
N GLU A 85 -12.15 18.01 -11.94
CA GLU A 85 -11.82 18.38 -13.32
C GLU A 85 -11.41 17.11 -14.08
N PRO A 86 -12.37 16.39 -14.72
CA PRO A 86 -12.11 15.12 -15.37
C PRO A 86 -10.93 15.17 -16.34
N GLY A 87 -10.01 14.22 -16.19
CA GLY A 87 -8.80 14.12 -17.00
C GLY A 87 -7.72 15.15 -16.65
N ARG A 88 -7.90 15.96 -15.62
CA ARG A 88 -6.96 17.03 -15.29
C ARG A 88 -6.61 17.10 -13.82
N ARG A 89 -7.62 17.19 -12.93
CA ARG A 89 -7.37 17.49 -11.52
C ARG A 89 -8.50 16.98 -10.61
N LEU A 90 -8.11 16.39 -9.50
CA LEU A 90 -8.95 16.10 -8.33
C LEU A 90 -8.31 16.78 -7.13
N ALA A 91 -9.06 17.53 -6.34
CA ALA A 91 -8.58 18.04 -5.07
C ALA A 91 -9.53 17.65 -3.93
N LEU A 92 -8.95 17.35 -2.77
CA LEU A 92 -9.62 16.83 -1.59
C LEU A 92 -9.15 17.58 -0.36
N GLU A 93 -10.07 17.91 0.54
CA GLU A 93 -9.77 18.33 1.90
C GLU A 93 -10.22 17.25 2.86
N SER A 94 -9.31 16.80 3.73
CA SER A 94 -9.60 15.77 4.71
C SER A 94 -10.69 16.21 5.69
N SER A 95 -11.61 15.30 6.01
CA SER A 95 -12.61 15.47 7.06
C SER A 95 -12.12 15.01 8.42
N LEU A 96 -10.94 14.39 8.48
CA LEU A 96 -10.40 13.75 9.68
C LEU A 96 -9.21 14.51 10.28
N ASP A 97 -8.53 15.31 9.46
CA ASP A 97 -7.34 16.08 9.84
C ASP A 97 -7.22 17.35 8.98
N ASP A 98 -6.06 17.99 9.00
CA ASP A 98 -5.82 19.24 8.28
C ASP A 98 -5.09 19.02 6.93
N VAL A 99 -5.17 17.84 6.36
CA VAL A 99 -4.49 17.50 5.11
C VAL A 99 -5.31 17.89 3.90
N ALA A 100 -4.70 18.65 3.00
CA ALA A 100 -5.21 18.88 1.65
C ALA A 100 -4.45 18.02 0.64
N THR A 101 -5.17 17.32 -0.24
CA THR A 101 -4.59 16.46 -1.26
C THR A 101 -4.98 16.93 -2.66
N GLU A 102 -4.01 17.04 -3.54
CA GLU A 102 -4.22 17.33 -4.95
C GLU A 102 -3.67 16.20 -5.81
N VAL A 103 -4.46 15.75 -6.78
CA VAL A 103 -4.09 14.77 -7.80
C VAL A 103 -4.16 15.43 -9.16
N THR A 104 -3.06 15.44 -9.90
CA THR A 104 -3.01 15.96 -11.27
C THR A 104 -2.77 14.84 -12.28
N PHE A 105 -3.36 15.00 -13.47
CA PHE A 105 -3.30 14.05 -14.57
C PHE A 105 -2.72 14.76 -15.80
N GLU A 106 -1.42 14.65 -16.00
CA GLU A 106 -0.70 15.33 -17.06
C GLU A 106 -0.40 14.39 -18.22
N PRO A 107 -0.69 14.76 -19.47
CA PRO A 107 -0.35 13.93 -20.62
C PRO A 107 1.18 13.80 -20.76
N VAL A 108 1.69 12.58 -20.94
CA VAL A 108 3.09 12.28 -21.19
C VAL A 108 3.17 11.25 -22.32
N GLY A 109 3.58 11.68 -23.51
CA GLY A 109 3.51 10.84 -24.72
C GLY A 109 2.07 10.38 -24.99
N GLU A 110 1.86 9.07 -25.09
CA GLU A 110 0.52 8.48 -25.23
C GLU A 110 -0.15 8.12 -23.88
N GLY A 111 0.56 8.32 -22.78
CA GLY A 111 0.12 8.00 -21.43
C GLY A 111 -0.15 9.24 -20.57
N THR A 112 -0.20 9.01 -19.28
CA THR A 112 -0.49 10.03 -18.26
C THR A 112 0.48 9.92 -17.10
N ARG A 113 1.05 11.06 -16.68
CA ARG A 113 1.68 11.19 -15.37
C ARG A 113 0.60 11.57 -14.36
N VAL A 114 0.39 10.71 -13.39
CA VAL A 114 -0.48 10.96 -12.25
C VAL A 114 0.39 11.33 -11.07
N ARG A 115 0.21 12.54 -10.55
CA ARG A 115 0.94 13.04 -9.39
C ARG A 115 -0.02 13.35 -8.25
N VAL A 116 0.33 12.90 -7.05
CA VAL A 116 -0.39 13.21 -5.82
C VAL A 116 0.49 14.07 -4.94
N VAL A 117 -0.07 15.15 -4.43
CA VAL A 117 0.57 16.04 -3.47
C VAL A 117 -0.36 16.18 -2.26
N ALA A 118 0.14 15.81 -1.09
CA ALA A 118 -0.56 16.01 0.18
C ALA A 118 0.19 17.04 1.01
N THR A 119 -0.53 18.04 1.51
CA THR A 119 0.02 19.16 2.26
C THR A 119 -0.68 19.29 3.61
N VAL A 120 0.12 19.41 4.66
CA VAL A 120 -0.31 19.73 6.02
C VAL A 120 0.11 21.17 6.33
N PRO A 121 -0.79 22.08 6.72
CA PRO A 121 -0.43 23.45 7.05
C PRO A 121 0.43 23.50 8.33
N VAL A 122 1.08 24.63 8.55
CA VAL A 122 1.85 24.87 9.77
C VAL A 122 0.98 24.67 11.00
N GLY A 123 1.42 23.79 11.92
CA GLY A 123 0.67 23.46 13.12
C GLY A 123 -0.57 22.57 12.89
N GLY A 124 -0.81 22.17 11.64
CA GLY A 124 -1.88 21.24 11.30
C GLY A 124 -1.61 19.80 11.75
N ARG A 125 -2.69 19.04 11.88
CA ARG A 125 -2.68 17.63 12.27
C ARG A 125 -2.72 16.75 11.01
N ASP A 126 -1.92 15.69 10.99
CA ASP A 126 -1.99 14.58 10.03
C ASP A 126 -2.41 13.32 10.79
N ALA A 127 -3.59 12.81 10.50
CA ALA A 127 -4.11 11.56 11.03
C ALA A 127 -4.00 10.40 10.00
N GLY A 128 -3.12 10.55 9.02
CA GLY A 128 -2.90 9.60 7.93
C GLY A 128 -3.25 10.12 6.54
N GLY A 129 -3.71 11.38 6.42
CA GLY A 129 -4.09 11.97 5.12
C GLY A 129 -2.93 12.04 4.12
N THR A 130 -1.68 12.18 4.59
CA THR A 130 -0.49 12.15 3.72
C THR A 130 -0.19 10.78 3.10
N VAL A 131 -0.84 9.71 3.58
CA VAL A 131 -0.69 8.34 3.01
C VAL A 131 -1.08 8.30 1.54
N TRP A 132 -2.04 9.12 1.11
CA TRP A 132 -2.46 9.23 -0.29
C TRP A 132 -1.30 9.46 -1.26
N ALA A 133 -0.37 10.33 -0.87
CA ALA A 133 0.79 10.61 -1.70
C ALA A 133 1.73 9.40 -1.85
N ARG A 134 1.65 8.42 -0.95
CA ARG A 134 2.55 7.25 -0.97
C ARG A 134 1.97 6.06 -1.72
N VAL A 135 0.64 5.88 -1.68
CA VAL A 135 0.01 4.66 -2.19
C VAL A 135 -0.24 4.66 -3.69
N VAL A 136 -0.35 5.82 -4.31
CA VAL A 136 -0.72 5.94 -5.73
C VAL A 136 0.26 5.22 -6.66
N PRO A 137 1.58 5.41 -6.58
CA PRO A 137 2.49 4.64 -7.42
C PRO A 137 2.47 3.15 -7.12
N LYS A 138 2.19 2.79 -5.88
CA LYS A 138 2.21 1.40 -5.40
C LYS A 138 1.00 0.59 -5.84
N TRP A 139 -0.17 1.22 -5.86
CA TRP A 139 -1.45 0.52 -6.02
C TRP A 139 -2.13 0.90 -7.33
N PHE A 140 -2.26 2.18 -7.60
CA PHE A 140 -2.91 2.67 -8.81
C PHE A 140 -2.13 2.31 -10.09
N GLY A 141 -0.83 2.57 -10.13
CA GLY A 141 -0.02 2.29 -11.31
C GLY A 141 -0.05 0.81 -11.74
N PRO A 142 0.17 -0.15 -10.85
CA PRO A 142 0.01 -1.58 -11.16
C PRO A 142 -1.42 -1.94 -11.57
N TRP A 143 -2.43 -1.38 -10.92
CA TRP A 143 -3.83 -1.61 -11.30
C TRP A 143 -4.11 -1.20 -12.74
N VAL A 144 -3.74 0.01 -13.14
CA VAL A 144 -3.95 0.50 -14.51
C VAL A 144 -3.31 -0.41 -15.55
N ARG A 145 -2.13 -0.95 -15.26
CA ARG A 145 -1.44 -1.87 -16.18
C ARG A 145 -2.05 -3.26 -16.29
N GLN A 146 -2.74 -3.71 -15.25
CA GLN A 146 -3.27 -5.09 -15.14
C GLN A 146 -4.80 -5.14 -15.11
N ARG A 147 -5.48 -3.99 -15.16
CA ARG A 147 -6.94 -3.91 -14.94
C ARG A 147 -7.78 -4.74 -15.91
N ASP A 148 -7.29 -4.97 -17.13
CA ASP A 148 -8.03 -5.76 -18.12
C ASP A 148 -7.99 -7.26 -17.82
N GLU A 149 -7.01 -7.71 -17.06
CA GLU A 149 -6.80 -9.09 -16.61
C GLU A 149 -7.22 -9.29 -15.14
N ALA A 150 -7.45 -8.20 -14.39
CA ALA A 150 -7.78 -8.24 -12.97
C ALA A 150 -9.28 -8.50 -12.73
N PRO A 151 -9.65 -9.02 -11.54
CA PRO A 151 -11.03 -9.09 -11.11
C PRO A 151 -11.74 -7.73 -11.16
N ARG A 152 -12.96 -7.70 -11.67
CA ARG A 152 -13.74 -6.47 -11.85
C ARG A 152 -14.79 -6.25 -10.75
N SER A 153 -14.94 -7.20 -9.86
CA SER A 153 -15.88 -7.16 -8.76
C SER A 153 -15.18 -7.02 -7.42
N VAL A 154 -15.70 -6.18 -6.55
CA VAL A 154 -15.24 -6.08 -5.15
C VAL A 154 -15.44 -7.37 -4.35
N ARG A 155 -16.24 -8.30 -4.85
CA ARG A 155 -16.42 -9.63 -4.27
C ARG A 155 -15.35 -10.61 -4.70
N ASP A 156 -14.67 -10.32 -5.79
CA ASP A 156 -13.53 -11.11 -6.25
C ASP A 156 -12.29 -10.73 -5.44
N ILE A 157 -11.44 -11.69 -5.15
CA ILE A 157 -10.19 -11.42 -4.46
C ILE A 157 -9.22 -10.78 -5.46
N ALA A 158 -9.14 -9.45 -5.43
CA ALA A 158 -8.22 -8.69 -6.27
C ALA A 158 -6.77 -8.77 -5.76
N ARG A 159 -6.59 -8.91 -4.45
CA ARG A 159 -5.28 -8.98 -3.79
C ARG A 159 -5.36 -9.70 -2.45
N LEU A 160 -4.35 -10.48 -2.15
CA LEU A 160 -4.12 -11.07 -0.83
C LEU A 160 -3.08 -10.24 -0.08
N GLY A 161 -3.38 -9.85 1.15
CA GLY A 161 -2.43 -9.25 2.08
C GLY A 161 -2.08 -10.22 3.20
N LEU A 162 -0.81 -10.29 3.54
CA LEU A 162 -0.28 -11.08 4.65
C LEU A 162 0.58 -10.21 5.54
N THR A 163 0.34 -10.22 6.84
CA THR A 163 1.25 -9.60 7.82
C THR A 163 2.15 -10.67 8.42
N VAL A 164 3.46 -10.43 8.34
CA VAL A 164 4.49 -11.35 8.88
C VAL A 164 5.38 -10.59 9.85
N ARG A 165 5.62 -11.19 11.02
CA ARG A 165 6.41 -10.59 12.08
C ARG A 165 7.77 -11.26 12.19
N TYR A 166 8.80 -10.45 12.33
CA TYR A 166 10.18 -10.88 12.43
C TYR A 166 10.90 -10.24 13.61
N GLU A 167 11.83 -10.98 14.23
CA GLU A 167 12.76 -10.42 15.23
C GLU A 167 13.67 -9.34 14.62
N ARG A 168 14.03 -9.50 13.35
CA ARG A 168 14.87 -8.60 12.57
C ARG A 168 14.17 -8.19 11.27
N PRO A 169 13.16 -7.34 11.35
CA PRO A 169 12.26 -7.06 10.21
C PRO A 169 12.98 -6.40 9.03
N ALA A 170 13.97 -5.52 9.29
CA ALA A 170 14.77 -4.91 8.23
C ALA A 170 15.60 -5.94 7.44
N ALA A 171 16.19 -6.90 8.14
CA ALA A 171 16.94 -7.99 7.50
C ALA A 171 16.01 -8.91 6.71
N ALA A 172 14.83 -9.22 7.25
CA ALA A 172 13.83 -10.04 6.59
C ALA A 172 13.31 -9.37 5.31
N ALA A 173 13.02 -8.06 5.35
CA ALA A 173 12.56 -7.31 4.18
C ALA A 173 13.60 -7.37 3.04
N ARG A 174 14.87 -7.13 3.34
CA ARG A 174 15.96 -7.25 2.34
C ARG A 174 16.08 -8.65 1.78
N TRP A 175 16.03 -9.66 2.65
CA TRP A 175 16.12 -11.05 2.23
C TRP A 175 14.98 -11.45 1.30
N LEU A 176 13.74 -11.05 1.61
CA LEU A 176 12.57 -11.31 0.77
C LEU A 176 12.68 -10.62 -0.60
N ALA A 177 13.16 -9.38 -0.63
CA ALA A 177 13.40 -8.66 -1.88
C ALA A 177 14.51 -9.33 -2.71
N ASP A 178 15.63 -9.69 -2.09
CA ASP A 178 16.79 -10.25 -2.78
C ASP A 178 16.56 -11.67 -3.30
N VAL A 179 15.86 -12.51 -2.52
CA VAL A 179 15.68 -13.95 -2.84
C VAL A 179 14.47 -14.16 -3.74
N PHE A 180 13.33 -13.56 -3.41
CA PHE A 180 12.06 -13.76 -4.12
C PHE A 180 11.74 -12.64 -5.12
N GLY A 181 12.53 -11.57 -5.12
CA GLY A 181 12.25 -10.41 -5.97
C GLY A 181 11.00 -9.64 -5.55
N PHE A 182 10.68 -9.66 -4.25
CA PHE A 182 9.58 -8.84 -3.74
C PHE A 182 9.93 -7.37 -3.91
N ASP A 183 8.98 -6.61 -4.41
CA ASP A 183 9.17 -5.19 -4.70
C ASP A 183 8.63 -4.31 -3.57
N THR A 184 9.26 -3.16 -3.38
CA THR A 184 8.75 -2.11 -2.51
C THR A 184 9.12 -0.75 -3.11
N PRO A 185 8.19 0.21 -3.12
CA PRO A 185 8.48 1.58 -3.52
C PRO A 185 9.20 2.37 -2.42
N ASP A 186 9.23 1.83 -1.20
CA ASP A 186 10.02 2.40 -0.11
C ASP A 186 11.48 2.01 -0.26
N SER A 187 12.37 2.84 0.28
CA SER A 187 13.77 2.43 0.42
C SER A 187 13.86 1.27 1.40
N LEU A 188 14.47 0.17 0.98
CA LEU A 188 14.74 -0.94 1.89
C LEU A 188 15.68 -0.46 3.01
N PRO A 189 15.34 -0.72 4.28
CA PRO A 189 16.17 -0.31 5.41
C PRO A 189 17.53 -1.00 5.36
N ARG A 190 18.58 -0.31 5.77
CA ARG A 190 19.94 -0.82 5.79
C ARG A 190 20.32 -1.28 7.21
N GLY A 191 21.06 -2.40 7.32
CA GLY A 191 21.51 -2.90 8.63
C GLY A 191 20.35 -3.16 9.58
N GLU A 192 20.39 -2.51 10.72
CA GLU A 192 19.37 -2.53 11.78
C GLU A 192 18.50 -1.27 11.76
N ASP A 193 18.50 -0.51 10.65
CA ASP A 193 17.67 0.70 10.54
C ASP A 193 16.19 0.37 10.83
N PRO A 194 15.44 1.29 11.45
CA PRO A 194 14.03 1.10 11.68
C PRO A 194 13.27 0.98 10.35
N LEU A 195 12.13 0.32 10.37
CA LEU A 195 11.24 0.28 9.22
C LEU A 195 10.71 1.68 8.90
N PRO A 196 10.43 1.98 7.60
CA PRO A 196 10.18 3.36 7.13
C PRO A 196 8.88 3.96 7.64
N HIS A 197 7.90 3.14 7.98
CA HIS A 197 6.60 3.60 8.45
C HIS A 197 6.45 3.34 9.94
N THR A 198 5.96 4.35 10.66
CA THR A 198 5.67 4.27 12.10
C THR A 198 4.24 4.66 12.41
N ASP A 199 3.41 4.76 11.38
CA ASP A 199 2.00 5.05 11.50
C ASP A 199 1.32 3.89 12.26
N TYR A 200 0.22 4.17 12.95
CA TYR A 200 -0.55 3.17 13.73
C TYR A 200 0.15 2.60 14.97
N GLY A 201 1.20 3.27 15.46
CA GLY A 201 1.84 2.95 16.73
C GLY A 201 2.90 1.85 16.69
N HIS A 202 3.22 1.32 15.52
CA HIS A 202 4.31 0.36 15.33
C HIS A 202 4.99 0.54 13.96
N PRO A 203 6.28 0.21 13.84
CA PRO A 203 7.00 0.28 12.57
C PRO A 203 6.58 -0.86 11.64
N TRP A 204 6.47 -0.55 10.34
CA TRP A 204 6.12 -1.53 9.32
C TRP A 204 6.71 -1.18 7.95
N LEU A 205 6.72 -2.15 7.04
CA LEU A 205 7.09 -2.01 5.63
C LEU A 205 6.21 -2.92 4.78
N GLU A 206 5.68 -2.42 3.67
CA GLU A 206 4.99 -3.23 2.67
C GLU A 206 5.94 -3.70 1.57
N LEU A 207 5.95 -5.00 1.33
CA LEU A 207 6.54 -5.62 0.15
C LEU A 207 5.43 -6.13 -0.76
N ARG A 208 5.71 -6.20 -2.06
CA ARG A 208 4.80 -6.75 -3.06
C ARG A 208 5.36 -8.00 -3.69
N ALA A 209 4.49 -8.97 -3.89
CA ALA A 209 4.77 -10.22 -4.56
C ALA A 209 3.67 -10.45 -5.59
N GLY A 210 3.87 -9.98 -6.83
CA GLY A 210 2.83 -9.99 -7.85
C GLY A 210 1.57 -9.24 -7.40
N GLY A 211 0.43 -9.92 -7.36
CA GLY A 211 -0.84 -9.39 -6.88
C GLY A 211 -1.04 -9.41 -5.36
N ALA A 212 -0.05 -9.87 -4.58
CA ALA A 212 -0.14 -9.94 -3.12
C ALA A 212 0.67 -8.83 -2.44
N SER A 213 0.24 -8.43 -1.23
CA SER A 213 0.98 -7.56 -0.33
C SER A 213 1.47 -8.35 0.87
N VAL A 214 2.73 -8.13 1.26
CA VAL A 214 3.32 -8.68 2.48
C VAL A 214 3.76 -7.52 3.36
N VAL A 215 3.11 -7.36 4.51
CA VAL A 215 3.45 -6.36 5.51
C VAL A 215 4.42 -6.97 6.50
N ILE A 216 5.59 -6.36 6.62
CA ILE A 216 6.64 -6.76 7.56
C ILE A 216 6.54 -5.90 8.80
N GLU A 217 6.44 -6.53 9.96
CA GLU A 217 6.39 -5.88 11.27
C GLU A 217 7.46 -6.47 12.21
N PRO A 218 7.90 -5.73 13.22
CA PRO A 218 8.69 -6.31 14.31
C PRO A 218 7.82 -7.26 15.15
N LEU A 219 8.45 -8.26 15.73
CA LEU A 219 7.84 -9.03 16.81
C LEU A 219 7.59 -8.12 18.02
N PRO A 220 6.42 -8.23 18.66
CA PRO A 220 6.16 -7.54 19.92
C PRO A 220 7.17 -7.93 21.00
N ASP A 221 7.48 -6.99 21.88
CA ASP A 221 8.36 -7.23 23.01
C ASP A 221 7.87 -8.41 23.89
N GLY A 222 8.78 -9.34 24.14
CA GLY A 222 8.47 -10.56 24.93
C GLY A 222 7.89 -11.72 24.13
N GLU A 223 7.59 -11.53 22.86
CA GLU A 223 7.25 -12.64 21.94
C GLU A 223 8.55 -13.20 21.32
N SER A 224 8.67 -14.51 21.28
CA SER A 224 9.69 -15.18 20.47
C SER A 224 9.12 -15.59 19.12
N ALA A 225 9.95 -15.53 18.08
CA ALA A 225 9.57 -16.12 16.80
C ALA A 225 9.12 -17.56 17.05
N ARG A 226 7.84 -17.83 16.87
CA ARG A 226 7.37 -19.22 16.89
C ARG A 226 8.09 -19.92 15.74
N ARG A 227 8.99 -20.83 16.04
CA ARG A 227 9.48 -21.79 15.05
C ARG A 227 8.23 -22.49 14.55
N GLY A 228 7.88 -22.24 13.29
CA GLY A 228 6.62 -22.62 12.70
C GLY A 228 6.19 -24.03 13.10
N GLY A 229 5.13 -24.10 13.86
CA GLY A 229 4.33 -25.30 13.85
C GLY A 229 3.64 -25.37 12.50
N ASP A 230 3.43 -26.52 11.96
CA ASP A 230 2.98 -26.87 10.59
C ASP A 230 1.73 -26.16 10.04
N ARG A 231 1.19 -25.14 10.71
CA ARG A 231 -0.14 -24.59 10.37
C ARG A 231 -0.19 -23.15 9.90
N ASP A 232 0.87 -22.36 10.07
CA ASP A 232 0.84 -20.92 9.78
C ASP A 232 2.01 -20.44 8.90
N LEU A 233 2.51 -21.31 8.02
CA LEU A 233 3.59 -20.96 7.10
C LEU A 233 3.04 -20.27 5.86
N PRO A 234 3.54 -19.08 5.49
CA PRO A 234 3.20 -18.49 4.22
C PRO A 234 3.76 -19.36 3.07
N TRP A 235 2.93 -19.58 2.08
CA TRP A 235 3.29 -20.29 0.86
C TRP A 235 3.59 -19.32 -0.25
N VAL A 236 4.73 -19.46 -0.88
CA VAL A 236 5.13 -18.69 -2.05
C VAL A 236 5.15 -19.60 -3.25
N TYR A 237 4.27 -19.36 -4.21
CA TYR A 237 4.27 -20.08 -5.48
C TYR A 237 5.22 -19.37 -6.43
N VAL A 238 6.09 -20.13 -7.07
CA VAL A 238 7.10 -19.64 -8.00
C VAL A 238 7.12 -20.52 -9.26
N ASP A 239 7.39 -19.91 -10.41
CA ASP A 239 7.44 -20.64 -11.69
C ASP A 239 8.67 -21.55 -11.80
N ASP A 240 9.78 -21.15 -11.18
CA ASP A 240 11.05 -21.89 -11.19
C ASP A 240 11.58 -22.07 -9.75
N VAL A 241 11.23 -23.21 -9.16
CA VAL A 241 11.63 -23.57 -7.78
C VAL A 241 13.15 -23.75 -7.67
N GLU A 242 13.81 -24.28 -8.72
CA GLU A 242 15.25 -24.50 -8.70
C GLU A 242 16.03 -23.18 -8.73
N ALA A 243 15.56 -22.21 -9.53
CA ALA A 243 16.15 -20.87 -9.55
C ALA A 243 16.02 -20.16 -8.21
N VAL A 244 14.85 -20.27 -7.57
CA VAL A 244 14.63 -19.72 -6.23
C VAL A 244 15.50 -20.43 -5.20
N HIS A 245 15.55 -21.76 -5.24
CA HIS A 245 16.38 -22.56 -4.33
C HIS A 245 17.88 -22.19 -4.45
N ARG A 246 18.37 -21.99 -5.67
CA ARG A 246 19.74 -21.52 -5.90
C ARG A 246 19.99 -20.16 -5.27
N ARG A 247 19.09 -19.18 -5.47
CA ARG A 247 19.19 -17.85 -4.84
C ARG A 247 19.16 -17.90 -3.31
N VAL A 248 18.30 -18.77 -2.74
CA VAL A 248 18.26 -18.99 -1.29
C VAL A 248 19.61 -19.46 -0.77
N ARG A 249 20.21 -20.47 -1.43
CA ARG A 249 21.53 -21.00 -1.04
C ARG A 249 22.63 -19.95 -1.13
N GLU A 250 22.66 -19.20 -2.22
CA GLU A 250 23.65 -18.13 -2.43
C GLU A 250 23.59 -17.03 -1.36
N ARG A 251 22.39 -16.71 -0.87
CA ARG A 251 22.16 -15.61 0.07
C ARG A 251 22.14 -16.00 1.54
N ALA A 252 21.70 -17.19 1.86
CA ALA A 252 21.48 -17.62 3.25
C ALA A 252 22.43 -18.75 3.72
N GLY A 253 23.24 -19.31 2.82
CA GLY A 253 24.05 -20.47 3.08
C GLY A 253 23.24 -21.77 3.21
N GLU A 254 23.93 -22.91 3.33
CA GLU A 254 23.29 -24.23 3.29
C GLU A 254 22.30 -24.51 4.42
N ALA A 255 22.44 -23.83 5.57
CA ALA A 255 21.59 -24.01 6.75
C ALA A 255 20.15 -23.49 6.56
N ALA A 256 19.95 -22.51 5.69
CA ALA A 256 18.62 -21.92 5.44
C ALA A 256 17.87 -22.60 4.28
N ALA A 257 18.57 -23.38 3.46
CA ALA A 257 18.01 -24.05 2.30
C ALA A 257 17.30 -25.39 2.64
N GLY A 258 17.13 -25.68 3.91
CA GLY A 258 16.80 -27.02 4.41
C GLY A 258 15.41 -27.58 4.11
N THR A 259 14.47 -26.81 3.53
CA THR A 259 13.15 -27.41 3.24
C THR A 259 12.42 -26.62 2.13
N LEU A 260 12.96 -26.70 0.93
CA LEU A 260 12.21 -26.36 -0.29
C LEU A 260 11.75 -27.70 -0.90
N GLY A 261 10.63 -28.19 -0.43
CA GLY A 261 10.01 -29.40 -0.94
C GLY A 261 8.50 -29.18 -1.03
N SER A 262 7.87 -29.80 -2.03
CA SER A 262 6.42 -29.88 -2.05
C SER A 262 5.96 -30.64 -0.80
N PRO A 263 5.04 -30.07 0.02
CA PRO A 263 4.51 -30.77 1.21
C PRO A 263 3.70 -32.01 0.84
N TRP A 264 3.41 -32.19 -0.45
CA TRP A 264 2.64 -33.30 -1.00
C TRP A 264 3.55 -34.43 -1.55
N GLY A 265 4.88 -34.31 -1.43
CA GLY A 265 5.82 -35.32 -1.90
C GLY A 265 5.81 -35.52 -3.41
N LEU A 266 5.30 -34.58 -4.18
CA LEU A 266 5.38 -34.61 -5.64
C LEU A 266 6.72 -34.02 -6.10
N PRO A 267 7.38 -34.60 -7.09
CA PRO A 267 8.65 -34.14 -7.61
C PRO A 267 8.57 -32.76 -8.23
#